data_0b10be2c61724fcaebbb9f923c6ca7dc
#
_entry.id   0b10be2c61724fcaebbb9f923c6ca7dc
#
_cell.length_a   1.000
_cell.length_b   1.000
_cell.length_c   1.000
_cell.angle_alpha   90.00
_cell.angle_beta   90.00
_cell.angle_gamma   90.00
#
_symmetry.space_group_name_H-M   'P 1'
#
loop_
_entity.id
_entity.type
_entity.pdbx_description
1 polymer ?
#
loop_
_entity_poly.entity_id
_entity_poly.type
_entity_poly.pdbx_seq_one_letter_code
_entity_poly.pdbx_strand_id
1 'polypeptide(L)'
;MSVTADPSTPPSPERWEPPLPRPRGPISDIVLNALSRNPGDLAAVPAPTGDPLSDDDLHLALYVCYELHYRGFAGVDPRWEWNPALLAVRELLEAPFEAALRVTFPTGTHHSGLDVRSGLTRIADRPGPALSRYLRDTATREQFLEVIVLRSAYRLKEADPHSFAIPRLENKAKAALVEIEYDEFGSGRADRIHAVLYQTSMRLS
;
A
#
# COMPACT_ATOMS: atom_id res chain seq x y z
N MET A 1 0.99 -14.19 -38.19
CA MET A 1 1.77 -15.32 -37.67
C MET A 1 1.21 -15.65 -36.30
N SER A 2 0.42 -16.73 -36.17
CA SER A 2 -0.06 -17.22 -34.87
C SER A 2 1.08 -17.93 -34.16
N VAL A 3 1.50 -17.38 -33.02
CA VAL A 3 2.43 -18.04 -32.11
C VAL A 3 1.62 -19.09 -31.35
N THR A 4 1.77 -20.36 -31.71
CA THR A 4 1.24 -21.48 -30.93
C THR A 4 2.06 -21.59 -29.64
N ALA A 5 1.39 -21.51 -28.50
CA ALA A 5 2.03 -21.70 -27.20
C ALA A 5 2.63 -23.12 -27.12
N ASP A 6 3.86 -23.23 -26.64
CA ASP A 6 4.55 -24.48 -26.37
C ASP A 6 3.85 -25.21 -25.20
N PRO A 7 3.30 -26.43 -25.39
CA PRO A 7 2.60 -27.16 -24.35
C PRO A 7 3.51 -27.66 -23.21
N SER A 8 4.83 -27.50 -23.31
CA SER A 8 5.80 -27.86 -22.27
C SER A 8 6.12 -26.75 -21.30
N THR A 9 5.65 -25.53 -21.57
CA THR A 9 5.81 -24.40 -20.64
C THR A 9 4.80 -24.56 -19.49
N PRO A 10 5.26 -24.71 -18.23
CA PRO A 10 4.31 -24.72 -17.12
C PRO A 10 3.51 -23.43 -17.14
N PRO A 11 2.20 -23.46 -16.86
CA PRO A 11 1.39 -22.27 -16.79
C PRO A 11 2.10 -21.29 -15.84
N SER A 12 2.27 -20.04 -16.30
CA SER A 12 2.75 -18.97 -15.43
C SER A 12 1.92 -19.02 -14.16
N PRO A 13 2.53 -18.93 -12.96
CA PRO A 13 1.75 -18.88 -11.74
C PRO A 13 0.70 -17.80 -11.91
N GLU A 14 -0.58 -18.19 -11.83
CA GLU A 14 -1.70 -17.27 -12.01
C GLU A 14 -1.43 -16.06 -11.10
N ARG A 15 -1.34 -14.90 -11.73
CA ARG A 15 -1.17 -13.64 -11.00
C ARG A 15 -2.38 -13.51 -10.10
N TRP A 16 -2.16 -13.66 -8.79
CA TRP A 16 -3.24 -13.49 -7.84
C TRP A 16 -3.61 -12.01 -7.78
N GLU A 17 -4.78 -11.70 -8.30
CA GLU A 17 -5.38 -10.38 -8.23
C GLU A 17 -6.56 -10.45 -7.26
N PRO A 18 -6.61 -9.60 -6.24
CA PRO A 18 -7.74 -9.57 -5.33
C PRO A 18 -9.00 -9.09 -6.06
N PRO A 19 -10.20 -9.56 -5.67
CA PRO A 19 -11.44 -8.98 -6.17
C PRO A 19 -11.58 -7.53 -5.69
N LEU A 20 -12.36 -6.73 -6.42
CA LEU A 20 -12.75 -5.41 -5.93
C LEU A 20 -13.43 -5.52 -4.57
N PRO A 21 -13.08 -4.67 -3.60
CA PRO A 21 -13.71 -4.65 -2.30
C PRO A 21 -15.17 -4.17 -2.38
N ARG A 22 -15.92 -4.37 -1.30
CA ARG A 22 -17.28 -3.80 -1.19
C ARG A 22 -17.18 -2.30 -0.89
N PRO A 23 -18.06 -1.46 -1.45
CA PRO A 23 -18.09 -0.04 -1.14
C PRO A 23 -18.41 0.20 0.34
N ARG A 24 -17.93 1.31 0.88
CA ARG A 24 -18.17 1.75 2.26
C ARG A 24 -19.01 3.01 2.35
N GLY A 25 -19.26 3.64 1.21
CA GLY A 25 -20.09 4.82 1.06
C GLY A 25 -20.18 5.29 -0.39
N PRO A 26 -20.76 6.47 -0.65
CA PRO A 26 -21.02 6.94 -2.00
C PRO A 26 -19.76 7.22 -2.82
N ILE A 27 -18.65 7.61 -2.19
CA ILE A 27 -17.38 7.89 -2.86
C ILE A 27 -16.79 6.60 -3.43
N SER A 28 -16.58 5.61 -2.58
CA SER A 28 -16.04 4.32 -3.00
C SER A 28 -16.98 3.56 -3.92
N ASP A 29 -18.32 3.70 -3.77
CA ASP A 29 -19.29 3.09 -4.67
C ASP A 29 -19.13 3.60 -6.11
N ILE A 30 -19.01 4.92 -6.29
CA ILE A 30 -18.80 5.52 -7.62
C ILE A 30 -17.49 5.03 -8.24
N VAL A 31 -16.39 5.03 -7.48
CA VAL A 31 -15.08 4.57 -7.97
C VAL A 31 -15.12 3.09 -8.35
N LEU A 32 -15.63 2.22 -7.49
CA LEU A 32 -15.70 0.79 -7.73
C LEU A 32 -16.62 0.42 -8.90
N ASN A 33 -17.75 1.11 -9.01
CA ASN A 33 -18.65 0.96 -10.16
C ASN A 33 -18.01 1.41 -11.48
N ALA A 34 -17.17 2.43 -11.47
CA ALA A 34 -16.42 2.85 -12.66
C ALA A 34 -15.40 1.77 -13.05
N LEU A 35 -14.62 1.28 -12.10
CA LEU A 35 -13.59 0.26 -12.34
C LEU A 35 -14.13 -1.08 -12.84
N SER A 36 -15.40 -1.36 -12.58
CA SER A 36 -16.10 -2.55 -13.12
C SER A 36 -16.47 -2.45 -14.59
N ARG A 37 -16.13 -1.35 -15.25
CA ARG A 37 -16.46 -1.04 -16.66
C ARG A 37 -15.18 -0.75 -17.44
N ASN A 38 -15.34 -0.55 -18.75
CA ASN A 38 -14.26 -0.02 -19.57
C ASN A 38 -13.85 1.39 -19.11
N PRO A 39 -12.55 1.74 -19.17
CA PRO A 39 -12.07 3.07 -18.85
C PRO A 39 -12.77 4.16 -19.65
N GLY A 40 -13.18 5.21 -18.97
CA GLY A 40 -13.91 6.34 -19.51
C GLY A 40 -14.09 7.43 -18.48
N ASP A 41 -15.16 8.21 -18.61
CA ASP A 41 -15.52 9.24 -17.63
C ASP A 41 -16.09 8.61 -16.35
N LEU A 42 -15.90 9.28 -15.24
CA LEU A 42 -16.52 8.95 -13.97
C LEU A 42 -17.72 9.88 -13.70
N ALA A 43 -18.69 9.34 -12.97
CA ALA A 43 -19.72 10.17 -12.36
C ALA A 43 -19.08 11.15 -11.35
N ALA A 44 -19.73 12.29 -11.12
CA ALA A 44 -19.26 13.24 -10.14
C ALA A 44 -19.18 12.58 -8.76
N VAL A 45 -17.99 12.65 -8.15
CA VAL A 45 -17.74 12.12 -6.80
C VAL A 45 -18.07 13.23 -5.79
N PRO A 46 -18.90 12.96 -4.77
CA PRO A 46 -19.19 13.94 -3.73
C PRO A 46 -17.92 14.25 -2.90
N ALA A 47 -17.86 15.46 -2.38
CA ALA A 47 -16.82 15.79 -1.41
C ALA A 47 -16.96 14.94 -0.14
N PRO A 48 -15.86 14.52 0.51
CA PRO A 48 -15.93 13.87 1.81
C PRO A 48 -16.63 14.76 2.83
N THR A 49 -17.52 14.18 3.63
CA THR A 49 -18.31 14.93 4.62
C THR A 49 -17.89 14.66 6.07
N GLY A 50 -17.10 13.60 6.27
CA GLY A 50 -16.57 13.21 7.57
C GLY A 50 -15.18 13.79 7.85
N ASP A 51 -14.59 13.37 8.99
CA ASP A 51 -13.18 13.63 9.28
C ASP A 51 -12.30 12.85 8.31
N PRO A 52 -11.52 13.50 7.44
CA PRO A 52 -10.71 12.82 6.42
C PRO A 52 -9.70 11.82 7.00
N LEU A 53 -9.31 11.93 8.27
CA LEU A 53 -8.38 11.00 8.91
C LEU A 53 -9.04 9.68 9.35
N SER A 54 -10.35 9.65 9.45
CA SER A 54 -11.11 8.47 9.89
C SER A 54 -12.26 8.07 8.97
N ASP A 55 -12.42 8.72 7.83
CA ASP A 55 -13.48 8.44 6.85
C ASP A 55 -13.16 7.16 6.05
N ASP A 56 -13.83 6.08 6.39
CA ASP A 56 -13.65 4.77 5.75
C ASP A 56 -13.96 4.77 4.24
N ASP A 57 -14.90 5.60 3.80
CA ASP A 57 -15.29 5.69 2.40
C ASP A 57 -14.20 6.38 1.57
N LEU A 58 -13.69 7.51 2.07
CA LEU A 58 -12.55 8.22 1.51
C LEU A 58 -11.31 7.31 1.43
N HIS A 59 -10.99 6.64 2.54
CA HIS A 59 -9.79 5.80 2.61
C HIS A 59 -9.87 4.60 1.67
N LEU A 60 -11.05 3.98 1.53
CA LEU A 60 -11.22 2.89 0.58
C LEU A 60 -11.07 3.36 -0.87
N ALA A 61 -11.65 4.51 -1.21
CA ALA A 61 -11.53 5.07 -2.57
C ALA A 61 -10.07 5.40 -2.91
N LEU A 62 -9.33 6.03 -1.99
CA LEU A 62 -7.90 6.30 -2.16
C LEU A 62 -7.08 5.01 -2.27
N TYR A 63 -7.33 4.03 -1.40
CA TYR A 63 -6.66 2.73 -1.45
C TYR A 63 -6.82 2.07 -2.81
N VAL A 64 -8.04 2.05 -3.34
CA VAL A 64 -8.34 1.43 -4.63
C VAL A 64 -7.62 2.16 -5.77
N CYS A 65 -7.62 3.49 -5.76
CA CYS A 65 -6.88 4.28 -6.75
C CYS A 65 -5.37 3.99 -6.74
N TYR A 66 -4.78 3.86 -5.55
CA TYR A 66 -3.35 3.56 -5.43
C TYR A 66 -3.02 2.11 -5.80
N GLU A 67 -3.89 1.15 -5.48
CA GLU A 67 -3.65 -0.27 -5.77
C GLU A 67 -3.52 -0.54 -7.27
N LEU A 68 -4.14 0.28 -8.13
CA LEU A 68 -4.01 0.16 -9.58
C LEU A 68 -2.56 0.37 -10.07
N HIS A 69 -1.72 1.08 -9.30
CA HIS A 69 -0.30 1.27 -9.61
C HIS A 69 0.58 0.07 -9.20
N TYR A 70 -0.01 -0.95 -8.61
CA TYR A 70 0.70 -2.15 -8.14
C TYR A 70 0.16 -3.41 -8.82
N ARG A 71 -0.71 -4.13 -8.15
CA ARG A 71 -1.26 -5.39 -8.67
C ARG A 71 -2.60 -5.22 -9.36
N GLY A 72 -3.33 -4.16 -9.00
CA GLY A 72 -4.69 -3.94 -9.46
C GLY A 72 -5.68 -4.93 -8.85
N PHE A 73 -6.78 -5.16 -9.55
CA PHE A 73 -7.88 -6.01 -9.10
C PHE A 73 -8.36 -6.92 -10.22
N ALA A 74 -8.81 -8.11 -9.86
CA ALA A 74 -9.36 -9.08 -10.79
C ALA A 74 -10.52 -8.47 -11.62
N GLY A 75 -10.42 -8.58 -12.93
CA GLY A 75 -11.44 -8.08 -13.87
C GLY A 75 -11.44 -6.58 -14.09
N VAL A 76 -10.51 -5.83 -13.51
CA VAL A 76 -10.35 -4.39 -13.78
C VAL A 76 -9.41 -4.18 -14.95
N ASP A 77 -9.82 -3.34 -15.89
CA ASP A 77 -9.00 -3.01 -17.05
C ASP A 77 -7.74 -2.20 -16.60
N PRO A 78 -6.52 -2.66 -16.90
CA PRO A 78 -5.29 -2.00 -16.46
C PRO A 78 -5.13 -0.56 -16.98
N ARG A 79 -5.87 -0.17 -18.04
CA ARG A 79 -5.85 1.21 -18.55
C ARG A 79 -6.48 2.22 -17.57
N TRP A 80 -7.19 1.76 -16.53
CA TRP A 80 -7.65 2.62 -15.46
C TRP A 80 -6.52 3.26 -14.66
N GLU A 81 -5.36 2.63 -14.58
CA GLU A 81 -4.19 3.14 -13.83
C GLU A 81 -3.85 4.59 -14.16
N TRP A 82 -3.93 4.95 -15.45
CA TRP A 82 -3.56 6.28 -15.94
C TRP A 82 -4.76 7.03 -16.54
N ASN A 83 -5.98 6.64 -16.21
CA ASN A 83 -7.17 7.31 -16.71
C ASN A 83 -7.27 8.74 -16.12
N PRO A 84 -7.33 9.80 -16.93
CA PRO A 84 -7.33 11.18 -16.43
C PRO A 84 -8.49 11.52 -15.51
N ALA A 85 -9.69 10.96 -15.76
CA ALA A 85 -10.86 11.21 -14.92
C ALA A 85 -10.69 10.56 -13.53
N LEU A 86 -10.11 9.35 -13.45
CA LEU A 86 -9.80 8.71 -12.17
C LEU A 86 -8.70 9.44 -11.42
N LEU A 87 -7.66 9.91 -12.12
CA LEU A 87 -6.59 10.71 -11.49
C LEU A 87 -7.12 12.03 -10.94
N ALA A 88 -8.05 12.69 -11.62
CA ALA A 88 -8.71 13.90 -11.11
C ALA A 88 -9.54 13.62 -9.84
N VAL A 89 -10.25 12.49 -9.80
CA VAL A 89 -10.97 12.05 -8.59
C VAL A 89 -9.98 11.79 -7.46
N ARG A 90 -8.87 11.12 -7.71
CA ARG A 90 -7.84 10.87 -6.70
C ARG A 90 -7.31 12.18 -6.11
N GLU A 91 -6.97 13.16 -6.93
CA GLU A 91 -6.51 14.49 -6.50
C GLU A 91 -7.56 15.19 -5.60
N LEU A 92 -8.84 15.12 -5.98
CA LEU A 92 -9.95 15.66 -5.20
C LEU A 92 -10.05 15.04 -3.81
N LEU A 93 -9.73 13.75 -3.68
CA LEU A 93 -9.77 13.00 -2.41
C LEU A 93 -8.48 13.19 -1.59
N GLU A 94 -7.33 13.29 -2.23
CA GLU A 94 -6.03 13.53 -1.58
C GLU A 94 -5.99 14.89 -0.87
N ALA A 95 -6.53 15.94 -1.49
CA ALA A 95 -6.43 17.30 -0.98
C ALA A 95 -7.00 17.48 0.46
N PRO A 96 -8.23 17.07 0.79
CA PRO A 96 -8.75 17.16 2.15
C PRO A 96 -8.00 16.26 3.15
N PHE A 97 -7.55 15.07 2.71
CA PHE A 97 -6.79 14.16 3.55
C PHE A 97 -5.42 14.74 3.90
N GLU A 98 -4.70 15.28 2.93
CA GLU A 98 -3.40 15.94 3.15
C GLU A 98 -3.56 17.17 4.03
N ALA A 99 -4.59 18.00 3.81
CA ALA A 99 -4.88 19.16 4.64
C ALA A 99 -5.11 18.76 6.10
N ALA A 100 -5.88 17.72 6.36
CA ALA A 100 -6.14 17.20 7.70
C ALA A 100 -4.86 16.66 8.36
N LEU A 101 -4.01 15.94 7.61
CA LEU A 101 -2.69 15.50 8.10
C LEU A 101 -1.81 16.68 8.52
N ARG A 102 -1.74 17.74 7.72
CA ARG A 102 -0.94 18.92 8.01
C ARG A 102 -1.44 19.69 9.25
N VAL A 103 -2.74 19.70 9.48
CA VAL A 103 -3.33 20.30 10.69
C VAL A 103 -3.04 19.45 11.93
N THR A 104 -3.22 18.14 11.82
CA THR A 104 -3.07 17.22 12.96
C THR A 104 -1.59 16.99 13.34
N PHE A 105 -0.72 16.97 12.34
CA PHE A 105 0.72 16.79 12.50
C PHE A 105 1.47 18.00 11.93
N PRO A 106 1.37 19.17 12.56
CA PRO A 106 2.09 20.34 12.08
C PRO A 106 3.57 20.01 12.02
N THR A 107 4.20 20.32 10.89
CA THR A 107 5.66 20.24 10.75
C THR A 107 6.25 21.09 11.86
N GLY A 108 6.73 20.42 12.89
CA GLY A 108 7.31 21.07 14.06
C GLY A 108 8.44 21.99 13.64
N THR A 109 8.68 23.02 14.43
CA THR A 109 9.87 23.84 14.34
C THR A 109 11.07 22.92 14.12
N HIS A 110 11.70 23.03 12.97
CA HIS A 110 12.92 22.30 12.66
C HIS A 110 13.84 22.45 13.87
N HIS A 111 14.20 21.35 14.48
CA HIS A 111 15.26 21.34 15.47
C HIS A 111 16.55 21.65 14.72
N SER A 112 16.73 22.95 14.41
CA SER A 112 17.93 23.49 13.81
C SER A 112 19.09 23.14 14.75
N GLY A 113 19.93 22.20 14.36
CA GLY A 113 21.09 21.77 15.12
C GLY A 113 21.20 20.28 15.44
N LEU A 114 20.16 19.47 15.14
CA LEU A 114 20.29 18.02 15.26
C LEU A 114 20.66 17.42 13.90
N ASP A 115 21.73 16.66 13.87
CA ASP A 115 22.01 15.73 12.81
C ASP A 115 20.81 14.76 12.63
N VAL A 116 20.40 14.51 11.37
CA VAL A 116 19.25 13.65 11.05
C VAL A 116 19.41 12.26 11.67
N ARG A 117 20.60 11.69 11.64
CA ARG A 117 20.89 10.38 12.24
C ARG A 117 20.59 10.39 13.74
N SER A 118 21.08 11.38 14.47
CA SER A 118 20.83 11.52 15.91
C SER A 118 19.36 11.73 16.22
N GLY A 119 18.64 12.45 15.33
CA GLY A 119 17.19 12.64 15.43
C GLY A 119 16.42 11.33 15.28
N LEU A 120 16.74 10.55 14.26
CA LEU A 120 16.12 9.24 14.01
C LEU A 120 16.44 8.23 15.12
N THR A 121 17.71 8.15 15.58
CA THR A 121 18.09 7.30 16.70
C THR A 121 17.29 7.63 17.95
N ARG A 122 17.15 8.93 18.27
CA ARG A 122 16.33 9.36 19.42
C ARG A 122 14.86 8.95 19.29
N ILE A 123 14.29 8.95 18.08
CA ILE A 123 12.93 8.49 17.87
C ILE A 123 12.84 6.98 18.05
N ALA A 124 13.79 6.23 17.49
CA ALA A 124 13.84 4.77 17.58
C ALA A 124 14.03 4.28 19.04
N ASP A 125 14.81 5.03 19.84
CA ASP A 125 15.06 4.71 21.24
C ASP A 125 13.90 5.10 22.18
N ARG A 126 12.85 5.76 21.69
CA ARG A 126 11.69 6.07 22.52
C ARG A 126 10.97 4.79 22.94
N PRO A 127 10.62 4.65 24.22
CA PRO A 127 9.81 3.52 24.68
C PRO A 127 8.47 3.56 23.92
N GLY A 128 8.27 2.58 23.06
CA GLY A 128 6.97 2.36 22.39
C GLY A 128 6.08 1.39 23.17
N PRO A 129 4.84 1.18 22.73
CA PRO A 129 4.00 0.10 23.24
C PRO A 129 4.76 -1.22 23.14
N ALA A 130 4.80 -1.99 24.23
CA ALA A 130 5.52 -3.27 24.28
C ALA A 130 4.78 -4.39 23.54
N LEU A 131 4.25 -4.11 22.34
CA LEU A 131 3.44 -5.05 21.55
C LEU A 131 4.20 -6.36 21.30
N SER A 132 5.46 -6.28 20.86
CA SER A 132 6.27 -7.49 20.63
C SER A 132 6.45 -8.34 21.87
N ARG A 133 6.61 -7.70 23.04
CA ARG A 133 6.71 -8.40 24.32
C ARG A 133 5.36 -9.02 24.69
N TYR A 134 4.28 -8.25 24.53
CA TYR A 134 2.92 -8.76 24.78
C TYR A 134 2.60 -9.98 23.90
N LEU A 135 2.87 -9.90 22.61
CA LEU A 135 2.64 -11.00 21.68
C LEU A 135 3.47 -12.25 22.01
N ARG A 136 4.69 -12.07 22.50
CA ARG A 136 5.57 -13.17 22.87
C ARG A 136 5.18 -13.81 24.22
N ASP A 137 4.84 -13.00 25.22
CA ASP A 137 4.79 -13.45 26.62
C ASP A 137 3.35 -13.63 27.15
N THR A 138 2.34 -12.99 26.51
CA THR A 138 1.01 -12.83 27.14
C THR A 138 -0.13 -13.09 26.17
N ALA A 139 0.02 -12.79 24.88
CA ALA A 139 -1.08 -12.89 23.93
C ALA A 139 -1.57 -14.32 23.74
N THR A 140 -2.88 -14.47 23.55
CA THR A 140 -3.45 -15.74 23.09
C THR A 140 -3.11 -15.98 21.61
N ARG A 141 -3.29 -17.22 21.16
CA ARG A 141 -3.11 -17.56 19.72
C ARG A 141 -4.04 -16.71 18.86
N GLU A 142 -5.29 -16.53 19.26
CA GLU A 142 -6.28 -15.75 18.52
C GLU A 142 -5.86 -14.29 18.39
N GLN A 143 -5.38 -13.67 19.45
CA GLN A 143 -4.86 -12.30 19.44
C GLN A 143 -3.63 -12.16 18.53
N PHE A 144 -2.75 -13.15 18.55
CA PHE A 144 -1.59 -13.18 17.64
C PHE A 144 -2.02 -13.26 16.17
N LEU A 145 -3.00 -14.14 15.86
CA LEU A 145 -3.55 -14.27 14.51
C LEU A 145 -4.26 -12.99 14.04
N GLU A 146 -5.00 -12.34 14.93
CA GLU A 146 -5.63 -11.06 14.63
C GLU A 146 -4.59 -10.00 14.24
N VAL A 147 -3.49 -9.89 14.95
CA VAL A 147 -2.41 -8.96 14.59
C VAL A 147 -1.79 -9.30 13.23
N ILE A 148 -1.61 -10.59 12.92
CA ILE A 148 -1.12 -11.01 11.60
C ILE A 148 -2.10 -10.57 10.51
N VAL A 149 -3.40 -10.83 10.69
CA VAL A 149 -4.42 -10.44 9.70
C VAL A 149 -4.49 -8.92 9.54
N LEU A 150 -4.53 -8.16 10.63
CA LEU A 150 -4.58 -6.69 10.59
C LEU A 150 -3.36 -6.07 9.90
N ARG A 151 -2.19 -6.68 10.03
CA ARG A 151 -0.96 -6.20 9.40
C ARG A 151 -0.78 -6.68 7.96
N SER A 152 -1.56 -7.62 7.48
CA SER A 152 -1.38 -8.23 6.16
C SER A 152 -1.50 -7.22 5.03
N ALA A 153 -2.42 -6.26 5.12
CA ALA A 153 -2.61 -5.22 4.11
C ALA A 153 -1.33 -4.40 3.83
N TYR A 154 -0.53 -4.19 4.87
CA TYR A 154 0.76 -3.52 4.76
C TYR A 154 1.89 -4.50 4.41
N ARG A 155 2.04 -5.59 5.17
CA ARG A 155 3.18 -6.51 5.06
C ARG A 155 3.28 -7.25 3.73
N LEU A 156 2.16 -7.47 3.07
CA LEU A 156 2.15 -8.12 1.75
C LEU A 156 2.63 -7.22 0.60
N LYS A 157 2.84 -5.93 0.85
CA LYS A 157 3.26 -4.95 -0.15
C LYS A 157 4.22 -3.87 0.39
N GLU A 158 4.82 -4.08 1.54
CA GLU A 158 5.62 -3.08 2.25
C GLU A 158 6.70 -2.43 1.37
N ALA A 159 7.37 -3.20 0.54
CA ALA A 159 8.44 -2.75 -0.35
C ALA A 159 7.92 -2.09 -1.64
N ASP A 160 6.77 -2.51 -2.17
CA ASP A 160 6.30 -2.06 -3.47
C ASP A 160 6.24 -0.52 -3.61
N PRO A 161 5.70 0.26 -2.64
CA PRO A 161 5.68 1.72 -2.71
C PRO A 161 7.06 2.38 -2.74
N HIS A 162 8.07 1.79 -2.10
CA HIS A 162 9.43 2.33 -2.06
C HIS A 162 10.07 2.36 -3.44
N SER A 163 9.71 1.41 -4.31
CA SER A 163 10.22 1.32 -5.68
C SER A 163 9.98 2.61 -6.47
N PHE A 164 8.88 3.33 -6.21
CA PHE A 164 8.59 4.62 -6.84
C PHE A 164 9.50 5.76 -6.40
N ALA A 165 10.19 5.63 -5.28
CA ALA A 165 11.15 6.61 -4.81
C ALA A 165 12.52 6.47 -5.50
N ILE A 166 12.89 5.27 -5.96
CA ILE A 166 14.21 4.98 -6.57
C ILE A 166 14.57 5.96 -7.70
N PRO A 167 13.71 6.21 -8.71
CA PRO A 167 14.05 7.15 -9.79
C PRO A 167 14.15 8.61 -9.34
N ARG A 168 13.61 8.95 -8.16
CA ARG A 168 13.56 10.31 -7.61
C ARG A 168 14.73 10.62 -6.67
N LEU A 169 15.51 9.61 -6.29
CA LEU A 169 16.68 9.75 -5.44
C LEU A 169 17.97 9.78 -6.28
N GLU A 170 19.02 10.31 -5.69
CA GLU A 170 20.33 10.40 -6.30
C GLU A 170 21.45 9.86 -5.39
N ASN A 171 22.52 9.45 -6.00
CA ASN A 171 23.78 9.08 -5.35
C ASN A 171 23.61 8.12 -4.16
N LYS A 172 24.11 8.50 -2.99
CA LYS A 172 24.13 7.66 -1.79
C LYS A 172 22.72 7.30 -1.30
N ALA A 173 21.76 8.23 -1.41
CA ALA A 173 20.39 7.96 -0.97
C ALA A 173 19.73 6.90 -1.87
N LYS A 174 19.92 6.99 -3.19
CA LYS A 174 19.46 5.97 -4.13
C LYS A 174 20.09 4.60 -3.84
N ALA A 175 21.41 4.56 -3.67
CA ALA A 175 22.11 3.31 -3.39
C ALA A 175 21.61 2.65 -2.09
N ALA A 176 21.43 3.44 -1.03
CA ALA A 176 20.92 2.94 0.24
C ALA A 176 19.48 2.39 0.13
N LEU A 177 18.60 3.07 -0.61
CA LEU A 177 17.24 2.56 -0.82
C LEU A 177 17.26 1.27 -1.63
N VAL A 178 18.06 1.19 -2.70
CA VAL A 178 18.18 -0.03 -3.53
C VAL A 178 18.74 -1.20 -2.71
N GLU A 179 19.65 -0.96 -1.77
CA GLU A 179 20.16 -1.99 -0.87
C GLU A 179 19.05 -2.53 0.04
N ILE A 180 18.19 -1.65 0.59
CA ILE A 180 17.02 -2.05 1.37
C ILE A 180 16.06 -2.86 0.50
N GLU A 181 15.72 -2.38 -0.70
CA GLU A 181 14.81 -3.09 -1.61
C GLU A 181 15.38 -4.45 -2.05
N TYR A 182 16.68 -4.55 -2.23
CA TYR A 182 17.33 -5.83 -2.54
C TYR A 182 17.08 -6.86 -1.43
N ASP A 183 17.16 -6.46 -0.17
CA ASP A 183 16.85 -7.32 0.98
C ASP A 183 15.34 -7.65 1.04
N GLU A 184 14.47 -6.64 0.91
CA GLU A 184 13.01 -6.82 0.90
C GLU A 184 12.52 -7.79 -0.18
N PHE A 185 13.14 -7.72 -1.37
CA PHE A 185 12.86 -8.65 -2.47
C PHE A 185 13.71 -9.93 -2.41
N GLY A 186 14.15 -10.34 -1.19
CA GLY A 186 14.76 -11.63 -0.91
C GLY A 186 16.15 -11.83 -1.49
N SER A 187 16.90 -10.74 -1.73
CA SER A 187 18.23 -10.78 -2.35
C SER A 187 18.24 -11.52 -3.70
N GLY A 188 17.18 -11.32 -4.49
CA GLY A 188 16.96 -11.98 -5.78
C GLY A 188 16.44 -13.42 -5.69
N ARG A 189 16.04 -13.87 -4.52
CA ARG A 189 15.48 -15.21 -4.29
C ARG A 189 13.99 -15.13 -3.99
N ALA A 190 13.17 -15.66 -4.89
CA ALA A 190 11.71 -15.59 -4.80
C ALA A 190 11.14 -16.18 -3.49
N ASP A 191 11.75 -17.26 -2.98
CA ASP A 191 11.38 -17.90 -1.72
C ASP A 191 11.72 -17.08 -0.46
N ARG A 192 12.46 -15.99 -0.61
CA ARG A 192 12.90 -15.11 0.47
C ARG A 192 12.30 -13.70 0.42
N ILE A 193 11.47 -13.42 -0.55
CA ILE A 193 10.73 -12.14 -0.60
C ILE A 193 9.91 -12.01 0.69
N HIS A 194 10.05 -10.89 1.40
CA HIS A 194 9.41 -10.69 2.71
C HIS A 194 7.89 -10.88 2.64
N ALA A 195 7.23 -10.37 1.60
CA ALA A 195 5.80 -10.60 1.37
C ALA A 195 5.44 -12.08 1.21
N VAL A 196 6.30 -12.88 0.55
CA VAL A 196 6.10 -14.34 0.38
C VAL A 196 6.30 -15.08 1.71
N LEU A 197 7.31 -14.69 2.49
CA LEU A 197 7.53 -15.25 3.83
C LEU A 197 6.33 -14.93 4.75
N TYR A 198 5.81 -13.70 4.68
CA TYR A 198 4.64 -13.31 5.45
C TYR A 198 3.39 -14.10 5.04
N GLN A 199 3.13 -14.23 3.73
CA GLN A 199 2.04 -15.04 3.20
C GLN A 199 2.14 -16.51 3.64
N THR A 200 3.35 -17.05 3.65
CA THR A 200 3.59 -18.43 4.12
C THR A 200 3.26 -18.56 5.60
N SER A 201 3.68 -17.59 6.42
CA SER A 201 3.35 -17.56 7.84
C SER A 201 1.84 -17.49 8.08
N MET A 202 1.11 -16.70 7.29
CA MET A 202 -0.36 -16.63 7.38
C MET A 202 -1.06 -17.95 7.05
N ARG A 203 -0.49 -18.77 6.15
CA ARG A 203 -1.06 -20.07 5.78
C ARG A 203 -0.79 -21.16 6.82
N LEU A 204 0.27 -21.02 7.59
CA LEU A 204 0.67 -21.99 8.63
C LEU A 204 0.04 -21.68 9.99
N SER A 205 -0.59 -20.53 10.12
CA SER A 205 -1.23 -20.02 11.34
C SER A 205 -2.69 -20.40 11.43
#